data_10e2b6edab703bed240df83d24282617
#
_entry.id   10e2b6edab703bed240df83d24282617
#
_cell.length_a   1.000
_cell.length_b   1.000
_cell.length_c   1.000
_cell.angle_alpha   90.00
_cell.angle_beta   90.00
_cell.angle_gamma   90.00
#
_symmetry.space_group_name_H-M   'P 1'
#
loop_
_entity.id
_entity.type
_entity.pdbx_description
1 polymer ?
#
loop_
_entity_poly.entity_id
_entity_poly.type
_entity_poly.pdbx_seq_one_letter_code
_entity_poly.pdbx_strand_id
1 'polypeptide(L)'
;MSRQVLLPEHPRPLLFAHRGCSSLAPENTMEAFHLAKDAGAPGLELDIHRCKSGQLVVIHDDSLLRTTGLNRPVEDCTWDELKGLDAGSWLDKSFSHCRLPMLQEVLEEFLPDLYIDIELKTRRSSADPLPEALAEMLESFGKRAEGQVTVSSFNPLALRNFKKQGPQYPTAVIWCGDAELPSYLHHGEGRWLAGCDYLKPIHHKVSRAFSFMLGTLGGWPIVPWTVDSPDLGRDLLRKSCAGIITNRPQDLVPLVKDASHG
;
A
#
# COMPACT_ATOMS: atom_id res chain seq x y z
N MET A 1 -6.61 12.46 18.69
CA MET A 1 -6.11 13.22 17.52
C MET A 1 -7.25 13.30 16.51
N SER A 2 -7.43 14.42 15.80
CA SER A 2 -8.36 14.51 14.67
C SER A 2 -7.87 13.61 13.54
N ARG A 3 -8.79 13.02 12.75
CA ARG A 3 -8.41 12.22 11.58
C ARG A 3 -7.80 13.11 10.51
N GLN A 4 -6.77 12.61 9.83
CA GLN A 4 -6.23 13.24 8.63
C GLN A 4 -7.16 12.98 7.44
N VAL A 5 -7.26 13.95 6.54
CA VAL A 5 -8.01 13.77 5.30
C VAL A 5 -7.18 12.94 4.33
N LEU A 6 -7.77 11.87 3.79
CA LEU A 6 -7.10 11.00 2.84
C LEU A 6 -6.86 11.76 1.52
N LEU A 7 -5.61 12.06 1.19
CA LEU A 7 -5.16 12.67 -0.07
C LEU A 7 -6.12 13.77 -0.60
N PRO A 8 -6.26 14.91 0.11
CA PRO A 8 -7.34 15.88 -0.14
C PRO A 8 -7.25 16.57 -1.51
N GLU A 9 -6.05 16.64 -2.08
CA GLU A 9 -5.78 17.32 -3.35
C GLU A 9 -6.06 16.45 -4.58
N HIS A 10 -6.38 15.16 -4.37
CA HIS A 10 -6.62 14.21 -5.44
C HIS A 10 -8.12 13.97 -5.66
N PRO A 11 -8.58 13.94 -6.92
CA PRO A 11 -9.98 13.69 -7.23
C PRO A 11 -10.41 12.27 -6.82
N ARG A 12 -11.69 12.13 -6.48
CA ARG A 12 -12.30 10.83 -6.18
C ARG A 12 -12.95 10.26 -7.44
N PRO A 13 -12.99 8.93 -7.56
CA PRO A 13 -12.40 7.93 -6.67
C PRO A 13 -10.89 7.79 -6.87
N LEU A 14 -10.14 7.44 -5.79
CA LEU A 14 -8.71 7.12 -5.88
C LEU A 14 -8.52 5.74 -6.54
N LEU A 15 -7.35 5.57 -7.20
CA LEU A 15 -6.89 4.26 -7.68
C LEU A 15 -5.43 4.08 -7.30
N PHE A 16 -5.14 2.96 -6.65
CA PHE A 16 -3.77 2.54 -6.34
C PHE A 16 -3.43 1.28 -7.13
N ALA A 17 -2.31 1.31 -7.85
CA ALA A 17 -1.76 0.14 -8.52
C ALA A 17 -1.04 -0.74 -7.48
N HIS A 18 -1.63 -1.89 -7.15
CA HIS A 18 -1.18 -2.83 -6.13
C HIS A 18 0.17 -3.44 -6.49
N ARG A 19 1.22 -3.04 -5.76
CA ARG A 19 2.61 -3.42 -6.06
C ARG A 19 3.03 -3.04 -7.48
N GLY A 20 2.46 -1.95 -8.02
CA GLY A 20 2.58 -1.54 -9.41
C GLY A 20 1.58 -2.23 -10.35
N CYS A 21 1.89 -2.32 -11.63
CA CYS A 21 1.12 -3.09 -12.61
C CYS A 21 1.45 -4.60 -12.51
N SER A 22 1.19 -5.19 -11.33
CA SER A 22 1.63 -6.54 -10.96
C SER A 22 0.98 -7.67 -11.75
N SER A 23 -0.05 -7.37 -12.56
CA SER A 23 -0.61 -8.33 -13.53
C SER A 23 0.25 -8.48 -14.80
N LEU A 24 1.19 -7.58 -15.06
CA LEU A 24 2.00 -7.55 -16.29
C LEU A 24 3.51 -7.55 -16.04
N ALA A 25 3.95 -7.15 -14.84
CA ALA A 25 5.36 -7.10 -14.45
C ALA A 25 5.55 -7.65 -13.03
N PRO A 26 6.79 -8.01 -12.64
CA PRO A 26 7.05 -8.51 -11.28
C PRO A 26 6.65 -7.47 -10.23
N GLU A 27 5.84 -7.91 -9.27
CA GLU A 27 5.34 -7.07 -8.19
C GLU A 27 6.47 -6.35 -7.43
N ASN A 28 6.20 -5.14 -6.94
CA ASN A 28 7.15 -4.37 -6.12
C ASN A 28 8.51 -4.12 -6.80
N THR A 29 8.54 -3.97 -8.13
CA THR A 29 9.73 -3.58 -8.91
C THR A 29 9.52 -2.24 -9.60
N MET A 30 10.62 -1.57 -9.97
CA MET A 30 10.57 -0.31 -10.72
C MET A 30 9.83 -0.49 -12.04
N GLU A 31 10.01 -1.63 -12.71
CA GLU A 31 9.31 -1.99 -13.96
C GLU A 31 7.78 -2.02 -13.78
N ALA A 32 7.29 -2.63 -12.68
CA ALA A 32 5.86 -2.65 -12.39
C ALA A 32 5.31 -1.25 -12.08
N PHE A 33 6.10 -0.40 -11.41
CA PHE A 33 5.72 0.98 -11.10
C PHE A 33 5.70 1.87 -12.35
N HIS A 34 6.70 1.76 -13.23
CA HIS A 34 6.70 2.46 -14.52
C HIS A 34 5.52 2.04 -15.39
N LEU A 35 5.24 0.73 -15.53
CA LEU A 35 4.07 0.26 -16.27
C LEU A 35 2.75 0.77 -15.69
N ALA A 36 2.64 0.91 -14.36
CA ALA A 36 1.47 1.52 -13.75
C ALA A 36 1.33 3.01 -14.11
N LYS A 37 2.43 3.77 -14.08
CA LYS A 37 2.48 5.17 -14.51
C LYS A 37 2.10 5.31 -16.00
N ASP A 38 2.66 4.46 -16.85
CA ASP A 38 2.38 4.45 -18.30
C ASP A 38 0.92 4.09 -18.62
N ALA A 39 0.31 3.22 -17.83
CA ALA A 39 -1.13 2.92 -17.88
C ALA A 39 -2.00 4.10 -17.38
N GLY A 40 -1.39 5.15 -16.86
CA GLY A 40 -2.06 6.35 -16.35
C GLY A 40 -2.65 6.17 -14.95
N ALA A 41 -2.14 5.22 -14.16
CA ALA A 41 -2.51 5.09 -12.76
C ALA A 41 -2.08 6.36 -11.99
N PRO A 42 -2.98 6.96 -11.20
CA PRO A 42 -2.67 8.17 -10.44
C PRO A 42 -1.93 7.88 -9.13
N GLY A 43 -1.87 6.62 -8.71
CA GLY A 43 -1.19 6.22 -7.48
C GLY A 43 -0.66 4.80 -7.49
N LEU A 44 0.32 4.56 -6.63
CA LEU A 44 0.95 3.28 -6.38
C LEU A 44 0.59 2.78 -4.97
N GLU A 45 0.56 1.48 -4.83
CA GLU A 45 0.60 0.83 -3.53
C GLU A 45 1.80 -0.13 -3.52
N LEU A 46 2.52 -0.18 -2.41
CA LEU A 46 3.71 -0.99 -2.26
C LEU A 46 3.95 -1.42 -0.82
N ASP A 47 4.73 -2.48 -0.65
CA ASP A 47 5.03 -3.11 0.63
C ASP A 47 6.48 -2.85 1.03
N ILE A 48 6.76 -2.58 2.31
CA ILE A 48 8.12 -2.37 2.78
C ILE A 48 8.51 -3.22 3.99
N HIS A 49 9.76 -3.66 3.96
CA HIS A 49 10.49 -4.23 5.09
C HIS A 49 11.73 -3.41 5.41
N ARG A 50 12.20 -3.48 6.64
CA ARG A 50 13.50 -2.92 7.03
C ARG A 50 14.54 -4.02 7.05
N CYS A 51 15.55 -3.95 6.17
CA CYS A 51 16.62 -4.94 6.14
C CYS A 51 17.60 -4.76 7.32
N LYS A 52 18.50 -5.75 7.53
CA LYS A 52 19.45 -5.79 8.65
C LYS A 52 20.32 -4.53 8.76
N SER A 53 20.73 -3.96 7.64
CA SER A 53 21.57 -2.74 7.59
C SER A 53 20.77 -1.44 7.67
N GLY A 54 19.43 -1.52 7.78
CA GLY A 54 18.58 -0.37 8.09
C GLY A 54 17.80 0.21 6.91
N GLN A 55 18.13 -0.15 5.67
CA GLN A 55 17.44 0.34 4.48
C GLN A 55 15.98 -0.20 4.42
N LEU A 56 15.07 0.61 3.89
CA LEU A 56 13.69 0.23 3.62
C LEU A 56 13.62 -0.37 2.22
N VAL A 57 13.35 -1.67 2.16
CA VAL A 57 13.34 -2.48 0.93
C VAL A 57 11.90 -2.73 0.52
N VAL A 58 11.60 -2.56 -0.77
CA VAL A 58 10.25 -2.77 -1.30
C VAL A 58 10.08 -4.23 -1.69
N ILE A 59 9.31 -4.97 -0.89
CA ILE A 59 9.00 -6.39 -1.06
C ILE A 59 7.82 -6.78 -0.16
N HIS A 60 6.96 -7.71 -0.64
CA HIS A 60 5.77 -8.12 0.11
C HIS A 60 6.04 -9.15 1.21
N ASP A 61 6.75 -10.23 0.88
CA ASP A 61 6.92 -11.37 1.78
C ASP A 61 8.05 -11.11 2.80
N ASP A 62 7.91 -11.65 4.01
CA ASP A 62 8.98 -11.69 5.00
C ASP A 62 10.21 -12.44 4.49
N SER A 63 10.00 -13.44 3.61
CA SER A 63 11.03 -14.28 3.01
C SER A 63 11.31 -13.89 1.57
N LEU A 64 12.57 -13.88 1.18
CA LEU A 64 13.03 -13.64 -0.18
C LEU A 64 12.73 -14.81 -1.15
N LEU A 65 12.27 -15.96 -0.63
CA LEU A 65 12.23 -17.22 -1.39
C LEU A 65 11.36 -17.14 -2.65
N ARG A 66 10.15 -16.60 -2.55
CA ARG A 66 9.19 -16.62 -3.66
C ARG A 66 9.63 -15.78 -4.85
N THR A 67 10.16 -14.59 -4.58
CA THR A 67 10.49 -13.61 -5.64
C THR A 67 11.94 -13.62 -6.08
N THR A 68 12.87 -14.14 -5.25
CA THR A 68 14.30 -14.13 -5.57
C THR A 68 14.97 -15.51 -5.51
N GLY A 69 14.28 -16.54 -5.04
CA GLY A 69 14.83 -17.87 -4.85
C GLY A 69 15.74 -18.02 -3.61
N LEU A 70 16.05 -16.95 -2.89
CA LEU A 70 16.88 -16.99 -1.68
C LEU A 70 16.06 -17.32 -0.44
N ASN A 71 16.30 -18.49 0.16
CA ASN A 71 15.57 -18.90 1.38
C ASN A 71 16.13 -18.22 2.63
N ARG A 72 15.88 -16.93 2.78
CA ARG A 72 16.27 -16.11 3.95
C ARG A 72 15.22 -15.03 4.21
N PRO A 73 15.01 -14.63 5.48
CA PRO A 73 14.21 -13.45 5.81
C PRO A 73 14.86 -12.15 5.30
N VAL A 74 14.07 -11.19 4.87
CA VAL A 74 14.55 -9.86 4.45
C VAL A 74 15.32 -9.16 5.57
N GLU A 75 14.80 -9.24 6.80
CA GLU A 75 15.37 -8.57 7.98
C GLU A 75 16.73 -9.14 8.41
N ASP A 76 17.07 -10.36 7.97
CA ASP A 76 18.36 -11.01 8.28
C ASP A 76 19.44 -10.70 7.23
N CYS A 77 19.09 -9.99 6.15
CA CYS A 77 20.01 -9.65 5.05
C CYS A 77 20.38 -8.16 5.10
N THR A 78 21.65 -7.86 4.75
CA THR A 78 22.08 -6.48 4.50
C THR A 78 21.66 -6.02 3.11
N TRP A 79 21.61 -4.71 2.87
CA TRP A 79 21.33 -4.18 1.55
C TRP A 79 22.32 -4.66 0.48
N ASP A 80 23.59 -4.78 0.83
CA ASP A 80 24.61 -5.29 -0.09
C ASP A 80 24.37 -6.74 -0.54
N GLU A 81 23.71 -7.55 0.30
CA GLU A 81 23.27 -8.91 -0.06
C GLU A 81 21.98 -8.90 -0.90
N LEU A 82 21.13 -7.87 -0.79
CA LEU A 82 19.81 -7.79 -1.43
C LEU A 82 19.85 -7.13 -2.82
N LYS A 83 20.61 -6.04 -2.98
CA LYS A 83 20.58 -5.16 -4.16
C LYS A 83 20.84 -5.84 -5.51
N GLY A 84 21.54 -7.00 -5.50
CA GLY A 84 21.89 -7.76 -6.70
C GLY A 84 20.96 -8.92 -7.01
N LEU A 85 19.99 -9.22 -6.14
CA LEU A 85 19.08 -10.36 -6.33
C LEU A 85 18.14 -10.13 -7.53
N ASP A 86 17.96 -11.17 -8.33
CA ASP A 86 16.97 -11.21 -9.39
C ASP A 86 15.56 -11.29 -8.76
N ALA A 87 14.78 -10.25 -8.92
CA ALA A 87 13.42 -10.14 -8.39
C ALA A 87 12.34 -10.32 -9.48
N GLY A 88 12.71 -10.74 -10.68
CA GLY A 88 11.79 -10.79 -11.82
C GLY A 88 11.64 -12.13 -12.49
N SER A 89 12.68 -12.96 -12.56
CA SER A 89 12.66 -14.25 -13.27
C SER A 89 11.66 -15.26 -12.74
N TRP A 90 11.15 -15.08 -11.52
CA TRP A 90 10.07 -15.90 -10.97
C TRP A 90 8.76 -15.76 -11.75
N LEU A 91 8.51 -14.59 -12.38
CA LEU A 91 7.37 -14.32 -13.23
C LEU A 91 7.66 -14.76 -14.67
N ASP A 92 8.72 -14.21 -15.26
CA ASP A 92 9.21 -14.55 -16.59
C ASP A 92 10.70 -14.20 -16.72
N LYS A 93 11.46 -14.99 -17.49
CA LYS A 93 12.92 -14.80 -17.70
C LYS A 93 13.26 -13.45 -18.35
N SER A 94 12.37 -12.84 -19.10
CA SER A 94 12.56 -11.51 -19.68
C SER A 94 12.75 -10.42 -18.61
N PHE A 95 12.27 -10.67 -17.39
CA PHE A 95 12.42 -9.78 -16.24
C PHE A 95 13.64 -10.08 -15.34
N SER A 96 14.58 -10.90 -15.80
CA SER A 96 15.79 -11.25 -15.02
C SER A 96 16.67 -10.06 -14.63
N HIS A 97 16.44 -8.90 -15.24
CA HIS A 97 17.09 -7.63 -14.91
C HIS A 97 16.44 -6.89 -13.73
N CYS A 98 15.21 -7.21 -13.36
CA CYS A 98 14.51 -6.56 -12.26
C CYS A 98 15.18 -6.84 -10.91
N ARG A 99 15.20 -5.84 -10.06
CA ARG A 99 15.82 -5.88 -8.74
C ARG A 99 14.82 -5.44 -7.67
N LEU A 100 15.12 -5.77 -6.41
CA LEU A 100 14.39 -5.20 -5.27
C LEU A 100 14.77 -3.72 -5.15
N PRO A 101 13.81 -2.78 -5.21
CA PRO A 101 14.13 -1.36 -5.02
C PRO A 101 14.21 -0.99 -3.54
N MET A 102 14.98 0.05 -3.22
CA MET A 102 14.80 0.78 -1.97
C MET A 102 13.57 1.68 -2.06
N LEU A 103 12.88 1.88 -0.95
CA LEU A 103 11.78 2.84 -0.90
C LEU A 103 12.23 4.24 -1.31
N GLN A 104 13.44 4.66 -0.93
CA GLN A 104 13.98 5.95 -1.31
C GLN A 104 13.99 6.14 -2.83
N GLU A 105 14.43 5.14 -3.60
CA GLU A 105 14.48 5.18 -5.06
C GLU A 105 13.06 5.37 -5.66
N VAL A 106 12.07 4.64 -5.11
CA VAL A 106 10.68 4.78 -5.53
C VAL A 106 10.11 6.17 -5.23
N LEU A 107 10.36 6.71 -4.04
CA LEU A 107 9.90 8.04 -3.66
C LEU A 107 10.57 9.14 -4.49
N GLU A 108 11.87 9.02 -4.78
CA GLU A 108 12.61 9.96 -5.63
C GLU A 108 12.07 10.01 -7.06
N GLU A 109 11.73 8.85 -7.62
CA GLU A 109 11.27 8.69 -9.02
C GLU A 109 9.81 9.10 -9.22
N PHE A 110 8.92 8.77 -8.28
CA PHE A 110 7.48 8.90 -8.51
C PHE A 110 6.81 10.07 -7.78
N LEU A 111 7.43 10.64 -6.74
CA LEU A 111 6.89 11.84 -6.09
C LEU A 111 7.35 13.14 -6.79
N PRO A 112 6.49 14.15 -6.94
CA PRO A 112 5.09 14.20 -6.50
C PRO A 112 4.09 13.78 -7.58
N ASP A 113 4.51 13.19 -8.68
CA ASP A 113 3.66 12.88 -9.84
C ASP A 113 2.56 11.88 -9.51
N LEU A 114 2.87 10.88 -8.65
CA LEU A 114 1.93 9.85 -8.19
C LEU A 114 1.78 9.91 -6.67
N TYR A 115 0.58 9.69 -6.16
CA TYR A 115 0.42 9.43 -4.73
C TYR A 115 0.77 7.97 -4.39
N ILE A 116 1.27 7.73 -3.19
CA ILE A 116 1.79 6.42 -2.80
C ILE A 116 1.19 5.95 -1.48
N ASP A 117 0.63 4.75 -1.47
CA ASP A 117 0.23 4.03 -0.26
C ASP A 117 1.32 3.03 0.12
N ILE A 118 1.92 3.20 1.30
CA ILE A 118 3.03 2.39 1.79
C ILE A 118 2.53 1.44 2.86
N GLU A 119 2.56 0.13 2.59
CA GLU A 119 2.22 -0.89 3.59
C GLU A 119 3.44 -1.25 4.47
N LEU A 120 3.28 -1.07 5.78
CA LEU A 120 4.26 -1.51 6.77
C LEU A 120 4.13 -3.03 7.02
N LYS A 121 5.11 -3.81 6.59
CA LYS A 121 5.25 -5.24 6.87
C LYS A 121 6.01 -5.44 8.17
N THR A 122 5.33 -5.26 9.30
CA THR A 122 5.95 -5.41 10.60
C THR A 122 5.74 -6.81 11.14
N ARG A 123 6.80 -7.42 11.66
CA ARG A 123 6.66 -8.57 12.55
C ARG A 123 5.92 -8.12 13.83
N ARG A 124 5.29 -9.04 14.52
CA ARG A 124 4.34 -8.86 15.63
C ARG A 124 4.85 -8.08 16.85
N SER A 125 6.00 -7.42 16.78
CA SER A 125 6.63 -6.71 17.90
C SER A 125 6.18 -5.24 17.95
N SER A 126 5.80 -4.77 19.16
CA SER A 126 5.58 -3.35 19.42
C SER A 126 6.87 -2.51 19.38
N ALA A 127 8.03 -3.17 19.32
CA ALA A 127 9.37 -2.56 19.27
C ALA A 127 9.98 -2.60 17.86
N ASP A 128 9.18 -2.87 16.81
CA ASP A 128 9.64 -2.87 15.44
C ASP A 128 10.09 -1.46 15.02
N PRO A 129 11.35 -1.29 14.53
CA PRO A 129 11.88 0.01 14.14
C PRO A 129 11.38 0.51 12.77
N LEU A 130 10.64 -0.30 12.00
CA LEU A 130 10.18 0.05 10.66
C LEU A 130 9.27 1.30 10.63
N PRO A 131 8.27 1.46 11.54
CA PRO A 131 7.43 2.67 11.55
C PRO A 131 8.21 3.97 11.78
N GLU A 132 9.23 3.93 12.65
CA GLU A 132 10.08 5.07 12.95
C GLU A 132 10.99 5.41 11.75
N ALA A 133 11.65 4.40 11.18
CA ALA A 133 12.50 4.57 10.01
C ALA A 133 11.73 5.13 8.79
N LEU A 134 10.47 4.71 8.59
CA LEU A 134 9.62 5.30 7.55
C LEU A 134 9.30 6.77 7.85
N ALA A 135 8.95 7.11 9.09
CA ALA A 135 8.64 8.49 9.47
C ALA A 135 9.84 9.43 9.24
N GLU A 136 11.05 9.00 9.65
CA GLU A 136 12.30 9.75 9.41
C GLU A 136 12.57 9.95 7.90
N MET A 137 12.37 8.89 7.10
CA MET A 137 12.54 9.00 5.64
C MET A 137 11.56 9.99 5.05
N LEU A 138 10.26 9.91 5.38
CA LEU A 138 9.23 10.81 4.85
C LEU A 138 9.46 12.27 5.30
N GLU A 139 9.98 12.51 6.49
CA GLU A 139 10.39 13.84 6.94
C GLU A 139 11.48 14.43 6.03
N SER A 140 12.44 13.62 5.58
CA SER A 140 13.50 14.07 4.65
C SER A 140 12.96 14.47 3.26
N PHE A 141 11.83 13.92 2.82
CA PHE A 141 11.15 14.31 1.58
C PHE A 141 10.30 15.58 1.74
N GLY A 142 9.91 15.94 2.98
CA GLY A 142 9.19 17.17 3.29
C GLY A 142 7.94 17.36 2.44
N LYS A 143 7.78 18.54 1.84
CA LYS A 143 6.60 18.90 1.02
C LYS A 143 6.36 18.00 -0.19
N ARG A 144 7.35 17.27 -0.67
CA ARG A 144 7.15 16.32 -1.79
C ARG A 144 6.30 15.12 -1.36
N ALA A 145 6.36 14.72 -0.09
CA ALA A 145 5.59 13.61 0.45
C ALA A 145 4.25 14.05 1.08
N GLU A 146 4.15 15.30 1.57
CA GLU A 146 2.93 15.82 2.18
C GLU A 146 1.77 15.83 1.17
N GLY A 147 0.61 15.26 1.56
CA GLY A 147 -0.56 15.15 0.69
C GLY A 147 -0.43 14.12 -0.44
N GLN A 148 0.73 13.46 -0.57
CA GLN A 148 1.01 12.45 -1.61
C GLN A 148 1.18 11.04 -1.03
N VAL A 149 1.47 10.90 0.26
CA VAL A 149 1.75 9.60 0.88
C VAL A 149 0.68 9.24 1.91
N THR A 150 0.26 7.98 1.89
CA THR A 150 -0.52 7.34 2.94
C THR A 150 0.21 6.10 3.46
N VAL A 151 -0.09 5.68 4.68
CA VAL A 151 0.57 4.53 5.29
C VAL A 151 -0.46 3.52 5.78
N SER A 152 -0.27 2.26 5.45
CA SER A 152 -1.20 1.20 5.82
C SER A 152 -0.50 0.01 6.47
N SER A 153 -1.23 -0.81 7.21
CA SER A 153 -0.72 -2.04 7.81
C SER A 153 -1.85 -2.94 8.31
N PHE A 154 -1.60 -4.24 8.33
CA PHE A 154 -2.40 -5.20 9.10
C PHE A 154 -2.16 -5.09 10.61
N ASN A 155 -1.04 -4.50 11.03
CA ASN A 155 -0.69 -4.33 12.43
C ASN A 155 -1.09 -2.94 12.96
N PRO A 156 -2.18 -2.84 13.76
CA PRO A 156 -2.64 -1.55 14.26
C PRO A 156 -1.65 -0.88 15.23
N LEU A 157 -0.77 -1.64 15.87
CA LEU A 157 0.25 -1.07 16.77
C LEU A 157 1.38 -0.41 15.97
N ALA A 158 1.75 -0.96 14.80
CA ALA A 158 2.69 -0.33 13.88
C ALA A 158 2.17 1.04 13.40
N LEU A 159 0.90 1.09 12.99
CA LEU A 159 0.26 2.35 12.61
C LEU A 159 0.23 3.36 13.75
N ARG A 160 -0.10 2.92 14.96
CA ARG A 160 -0.08 3.79 16.15
C ARG A 160 1.31 4.34 16.44
N ASN A 161 2.36 3.53 16.26
CA ASN A 161 3.74 3.97 16.45
C ASN A 161 4.15 4.95 15.35
N PHE A 162 3.81 4.67 14.09
CA PHE A 162 4.05 5.58 12.98
C PHE A 162 3.37 6.95 13.20
N LYS A 163 2.08 6.98 13.57
CA LYS A 163 1.34 8.24 13.81
C LYS A 163 1.92 9.13 14.92
N LYS A 164 2.70 8.59 15.83
CA LYS A 164 3.37 9.40 16.85
C LYS A 164 4.54 10.21 16.27
N GLN A 165 5.14 9.72 15.20
CA GLN A 165 6.33 10.28 14.54
C GLN A 165 5.93 11.11 13.29
N GLY A 166 5.01 10.57 12.48
CA GLY A 166 4.53 11.19 11.25
C GLY A 166 3.03 11.49 11.27
N PRO A 167 2.53 12.37 12.17
CA PRO A 167 1.09 12.58 12.36
C PRO A 167 0.38 13.23 11.16
N GLN A 168 1.11 13.83 10.24
CA GLN A 168 0.59 14.48 9.04
C GLN A 168 0.16 13.51 7.94
N TYR A 169 0.63 12.25 7.97
CA TYR A 169 0.31 11.25 6.95
C TYR A 169 -0.96 10.46 7.33
N PRO A 170 -1.94 10.35 6.41
CA PRO A 170 -3.12 9.53 6.63
C PRO A 170 -2.74 8.06 6.79
N THR A 171 -3.40 7.36 7.71
CA THR A 171 -3.12 5.95 7.98
C THR A 171 -4.36 5.07 7.80
N ALA A 172 -4.16 3.83 7.35
CA ALA A 172 -5.22 2.84 7.23
C ALA A 172 -4.89 1.50 7.88
N VAL A 173 -5.88 0.92 8.55
CA VAL A 173 -5.82 -0.49 8.93
C VAL A 173 -6.31 -1.35 7.76
N ILE A 174 -5.55 -2.42 7.48
CA ILE A 174 -5.87 -3.44 6.48
C ILE A 174 -6.44 -4.66 7.21
N TRP A 175 -7.44 -5.31 6.63
CA TRP A 175 -7.92 -6.61 7.11
C TRP A 175 -8.59 -7.44 6.03
N CYS A 176 -8.48 -8.78 6.15
CA CYS A 176 -9.08 -9.76 5.25
C CYS A 176 -10.11 -10.66 5.96
N GLY A 177 -9.93 -10.93 7.24
CA GLY A 177 -10.77 -11.87 7.99
C GLY A 177 -10.31 -13.32 7.90
N ASP A 178 -9.05 -13.52 7.48
CA ASP A 178 -8.41 -14.83 7.38
C ASP A 178 -7.66 -15.19 8.67
N ALA A 179 -7.24 -16.46 8.75
CA ALA A 179 -6.59 -17.01 9.95
C ALA A 179 -5.25 -16.36 10.34
N GLU A 180 -4.67 -15.54 9.46
CA GLU A 180 -3.43 -14.81 9.73
C GLU A 180 -3.62 -13.66 10.73
N LEU A 181 -4.85 -13.13 10.84
CA LEU A 181 -5.19 -12.10 11.82
C LEU A 181 -5.87 -12.72 13.04
N PRO A 182 -5.60 -12.22 14.25
CA PRO A 182 -6.40 -12.55 15.42
C PRO A 182 -7.88 -12.25 15.17
N SER A 183 -8.79 -13.15 15.59
CA SER A 183 -10.23 -13.06 15.30
C SER A 183 -10.86 -11.73 15.72
N TYR A 184 -10.34 -11.08 16.75
CA TYR A 184 -10.79 -9.76 17.21
C TYR A 184 -10.38 -8.59 16.29
N LEU A 185 -9.66 -8.86 15.20
CA LEU A 185 -9.30 -7.87 14.16
C LEU A 185 -9.98 -8.12 12.81
N HIS A 186 -10.86 -9.12 12.72
CA HIS A 186 -11.46 -9.55 11.44
C HIS A 186 -12.50 -8.59 10.86
N HIS A 187 -12.96 -7.62 11.64
CA HIS A 187 -14.00 -6.65 11.20
C HIS A 187 -13.50 -5.20 11.23
N GLY A 188 -12.17 -5.02 11.25
CA GLY A 188 -11.54 -3.71 11.25
C GLY A 188 -11.51 -3.03 12.62
N GLU A 189 -11.61 -3.80 13.71
CA GLU A 189 -11.50 -3.28 15.09
C GLU A 189 -10.16 -2.59 15.35
N GLY A 190 -9.11 -3.01 14.63
CA GLY A 190 -7.80 -2.37 14.66
C GLY A 190 -7.84 -0.86 14.43
N ARG A 191 -8.89 -0.31 13.79
CA ARG A 191 -9.05 1.13 13.52
C ARG A 191 -9.04 1.99 14.79
N TRP A 192 -9.58 1.48 15.89
CA TRP A 192 -9.58 2.21 17.16
C TRP A 192 -8.21 2.16 17.84
N LEU A 193 -7.53 1.00 17.77
CA LEU A 193 -6.17 0.84 18.32
C LEU A 193 -5.15 1.70 17.56
N ALA A 194 -5.25 1.73 16.24
CA ALA A 194 -4.40 2.52 15.37
C ALA A 194 -4.75 4.02 15.42
N GLY A 195 -6.02 4.37 15.66
CA GLY A 195 -6.54 5.71 15.43
C GLY A 195 -6.44 6.09 13.94
N CYS A 196 -6.72 5.14 13.04
CA CYS A 196 -6.52 5.32 11.60
C CYS A 196 -7.53 6.30 10.99
N ASP A 197 -7.19 6.80 9.80
CA ASP A 197 -7.91 7.87 9.11
C ASP A 197 -8.84 7.32 8.04
N TYR A 198 -8.51 6.17 7.42
CA TYR A 198 -9.32 5.48 6.43
C TYR A 198 -9.22 3.95 6.58
N LEU A 199 -9.96 3.20 5.78
CA LEU A 199 -10.12 1.74 5.94
C LEU A 199 -9.76 1.00 4.65
N LYS A 200 -8.97 -0.09 4.76
CA LYS A 200 -8.58 -0.98 3.66
C LYS A 200 -9.11 -2.41 3.87
N PRO A 201 -10.41 -2.66 3.70
CA PRO A 201 -10.97 -4.01 3.77
C PRO A 201 -10.69 -4.80 2.49
N ILE A 202 -10.62 -6.14 2.59
CA ILE A 202 -10.73 -6.98 1.41
C ILE A 202 -12.13 -6.77 0.77
N HIS A 203 -12.20 -6.72 -0.55
CA HIS A 203 -13.39 -6.27 -1.31
C HIS A 203 -14.68 -7.00 -0.96
N HIS A 204 -14.65 -8.31 -0.70
CA HIS A 204 -15.85 -9.10 -0.39
C HIS A 204 -16.47 -8.77 0.99
N LYS A 205 -15.76 -8.06 1.88
CA LYS A 205 -16.31 -7.55 3.15
C LYS A 205 -17.11 -6.25 2.95
N VAL A 206 -17.06 -5.62 1.77
CA VAL A 206 -17.70 -4.33 1.51
C VAL A 206 -19.14 -4.54 1.02
N SER A 207 -20.09 -4.50 1.95
CA SER A 207 -21.52 -4.43 1.65
C SER A 207 -22.02 -2.98 1.66
N ARG A 208 -23.23 -2.72 1.13
CA ARG A 208 -23.87 -1.40 1.24
C ARG A 208 -24.06 -0.97 2.70
N ALA A 209 -24.46 -1.90 3.56
CA ALA A 209 -24.61 -1.63 4.99
C ALA A 209 -23.27 -1.27 5.65
N PHE A 210 -22.20 -2.00 5.30
CA PHE A 210 -20.85 -1.71 5.77
C PHE A 210 -20.40 -0.30 5.36
N SER A 211 -20.54 0.04 4.07
CA SER A 211 -20.15 1.36 3.56
C SER A 211 -20.97 2.48 4.18
N PHE A 212 -22.27 2.28 4.38
CA PHE A 212 -23.11 3.26 5.05
C PHE A 212 -22.72 3.46 6.51
N MET A 213 -22.55 2.38 7.28
CA MET A 213 -22.23 2.45 8.71
C MET A 213 -20.84 3.02 8.98
N LEU A 214 -19.81 2.54 8.30
CA LEU A 214 -18.44 2.97 8.55
C LEU A 214 -18.02 4.14 7.67
N GLY A 215 -18.43 4.16 6.41
CA GLY A 215 -18.11 5.24 5.47
C GLY A 215 -18.92 6.50 5.75
N THR A 216 -20.25 6.43 5.54
CA THR A 216 -21.11 7.62 5.63
C THR A 216 -21.33 8.08 7.07
N LEU A 217 -21.79 7.20 7.95
CA LEU A 217 -22.05 7.58 9.36
C LEU A 217 -20.77 7.68 10.19
N GLY A 218 -19.84 6.75 10.01
CA GLY A 218 -18.57 6.71 10.73
C GLY A 218 -17.52 7.69 10.22
N GLY A 219 -17.69 8.18 8.99
CA GLY A 219 -16.78 9.13 8.34
C GLY A 219 -15.39 8.55 8.01
N TRP A 220 -15.25 7.23 7.84
CA TRP A 220 -14.02 6.61 7.35
C TRP A 220 -14.10 6.39 5.84
N PRO A 221 -13.23 7.03 5.02
CA PRO A 221 -13.08 6.64 3.62
C PRO A 221 -12.74 5.15 3.51
N ILE A 222 -13.32 4.46 2.53
CA ILE A 222 -13.14 3.01 2.32
C ILE A 222 -12.42 2.80 0.99
N VAL A 223 -11.27 2.11 1.01
CA VAL A 223 -10.45 1.78 -0.15
C VAL A 223 -10.20 0.27 -0.17
N PRO A 224 -11.09 -0.51 -0.80
CA PRO A 224 -10.98 -1.97 -0.82
C PRO A 224 -9.88 -2.50 -1.72
N TRP A 225 -9.38 -3.70 -1.41
CA TRP A 225 -8.35 -4.48 -2.11
C TRP A 225 -8.76 -5.95 -2.25
N THR A 226 -8.28 -6.76 -3.20
CA THR A 226 -7.75 -6.35 -4.48
C THR A 226 -8.87 -6.40 -5.51
N VAL A 227 -9.02 -5.37 -6.33
CA VAL A 227 -10.16 -5.18 -7.25
C VAL A 227 -9.65 -5.27 -8.68
N ASP A 228 -9.74 -6.45 -9.31
CA ASP A 228 -9.12 -6.73 -10.61
C ASP A 228 -10.12 -6.84 -11.76
N SER A 229 -11.39 -6.50 -11.51
CA SER A 229 -12.44 -6.51 -12.52
C SER A 229 -13.15 -5.16 -12.58
N PRO A 230 -13.37 -4.57 -13.78
CA PRO A 230 -14.14 -3.33 -13.94
C PRO A 230 -15.57 -3.42 -13.38
N ASP A 231 -16.21 -4.59 -13.45
CA ASP A 231 -17.55 -4.78 -12.90
C ASP A 231 -17.56 -4.71 -11.37
N LEU A 232 -16.60 -5.38 -10.73
CA LEU A 232 -16.42 -5.30 -9.29
C LEU A 232 -16.06 -3.85 -8.86
N GLY A 233 -15.20 -3.18 -9.62
CA GLY A 233 -14.84 -1.79 -9.37
C GLY A 233 -16.07 -0.87 -9.40
N ARG A 234 -16.90 -0.96 -10.45
CA ARG A 234 -18.16 -0.20 -10.57
C ARG A 234 -19.10 -0.48 -9.40
N ASP A 235 -19.25 -1.74 -8.99
CA ASP A 235 -20.11 -2.10 -7.87
C ASP A 235 -19.64 -1.49 -6.55
N LEU A 236 -18.32 -1.53 -6.28
CA LEU A 236 -17.74 -0.94 -5.07
C LEU A 236 -17.83 0.60 -5.05
N LEU A 237 -17.61 1.26 -6.19
CA LEU A 237 -17.78 2.71 -6.28
C LEU A 237 -19.25 3.14 -6.08
N ARG A 238 -20.21 2.36 -6.59
CA ARG A 238 -21.65 2.58 -6.29
C ARG A 238 -22.02 2.38 -4.81
N LYS A 239 -21.16 1.71 -4.05
CA LYS A 239 -21.26 1.57 -2.59
C LYS A 239 -20.52 2.69 -1.85
N SER A 240 -20.17 3.78 -2.54
CA SER A 240 -19.49 4.96 -1.97
C SER A 240 -18.09 4.68 -1.43
N CYS A 241 -17.36 3.72 -2.03
CA CYS A 241 -15.94 3.58 -1.75
C CYS A 241 -15.18 4.80 -2.25
N ALA A 242 -14.19 5.26 -1.47
CA ALA A 242 -13.39 6.44 -1.78
C ALA A 242 -12.29 6.16 -2.84
N GLY A 243 -12.04 4.90 -3.14
CA GLY A 243 -11.08 4.44 -4.12
C GLY A 243 -11.02 2.92 -4.18
N ILE A 244 -10.08 2.39 -4.94
CA ILE A 244 -9.82 0.96 -5.13
C ILE A 244 -8.30 0.68 -5.23
N ILE A 245 -7.89 -0.53 -4.87
CA ILE A 245 -6.53 -1.03 -5.06
C ILE A 245 -6.58 -2.23 -6.01
N THR A 246 -5.75 -2.24 -7.07
CA THR A 246 -5.83 -3.20 -8.18
C THR A 246 -4.47 -3.67 -8.69
N ASN A 247 -4.36 -4.96 -9.06
CA ASN A 247 -3.22 -5.49 -9.81
C ASN A 247 -3.27 -5.11 -11.30
N ARG A 248 -4.40 -4.61 -11.77
CA ARG A 248 -4.71 -4.37 -13.19
C ARG A 248 -5.04 -2.89 -13.46
N PRO A 249 -4.11 -1.95 -13.17
CA PRO A 249 -4.40 -0.52 -13.36
C PRO A 249 -4.79 -0.19 -14.80
N GLN A 250 -4.21 -0.87 -15.80
CA GLN A 250 -4.55 -0.69 -17.23
C GLN A 250 -6.03 -0.90 -17.54
N ASP A 251 -6.73 -1.77 -16.77
CA ASP A 251 -8.14 -2.07 -16.98
C ASP A 251 -9.08 -1.19 -16.13
N LEU A 252 -8.59 -0.65 -15.02
CA LEU A 252 -9.38 0.08 -14.02
C LEU A 252 -9.23 1.61 -14.08
N VAL A 253 -8.14 2.12 -14.67
CA VAL A 253 -7.91 3.58 -14.83
C VAL A 253 -9.06 4.27 -15.59
N PRO A 254 -9.61 3.74 -16.69
CA PRO A 254 -10.75 4.36 -17.36
C PRO A 254 -11.95 4.54 -16.44
N LEU A 255 -12.23 3.56 -15.58
CA LEU A 255 -13.36 3.58 -14.66
C LEU A 255 -13.30 4.75 -13.66
N VAL A 256 -12.13 5.06 -13.14
CA VAL A 256 -11.97 6.15 -12.15
C VAL A 256 -11.92 7.53 -12.82
N LYS A 257 -11.39 7.61 -14.05
CA LYS A 257 -11.42 8.85 -14.84
C LYS A 257 -12.84 9.26 -15.22
N ASP A 258 -13.67 8.31 -15.66
CA ASP A 258 -15.07 8.56 -16.00
C ASP A 258 -15.88 9.01 -14.77
N ALA A 259 -15.63 8.40 -13.60
CA ALA A 259 -16.34 8.74 -12.36
C ALA A 259 -15.94 10.11 -11.78
N SER A 260 -14.80 10.67 -12.13
CA SER A 260 -14.34 11.99 -11.66
C SER A 260 -14.90 13.16 -12.48
N HIS A 261 -15.57 12.90 -13.62
CA HIS A 261 -16.13 13.91 -14.53
C HIS A 261 -17.68 13.95 -14.50
N GLY A 262 -18.34 13.14 -13.70
CA GLY A 262 -19.79 13.09 -13.54
C GLY A 262 -20.25 13.54 -12.15
#